data_3691c798ef3988c563d59d8a62cb9400
#
_entry.id   3691c798ef3988c563d59d8a62cb9400
#
_cell.length_a   1.000
_cell.length_b   1.000
_cell.length_c   1.000
_cell.angle_alpha   90.00
_cell.angle_beta   90.00
_cell.angle_gamma   90.00
#
_symmetry.space_group_name_H-M   'P 1'
#
loop_
_entity.id
_entity.type
_entity.pdbx_description
1 polymer ?
#
loop_
_entity_poly.entity_id
_entity_poly.type
_entity_poly.pdbx_seq_one_letter_code
_entity_poly.pdbx_strand_id
1 'polypeptide(L)'
;MSQIQEESPKTRVSARKVITEYSLITLGTLLLAAGVYFFKFPNNFTTGGVSGISLLLGGIIPVVTPSTMVLILNVLLLILGFIFVGNSFGIKTVYSSLLFSGAMVLLEKFVPMAAPLTDQPFLELLYAMLLSALGSSLVFNMGASTGGTDITAMILRKYTDLD
;
A
#
# COMPACT_ATOMS: atom_id res chain seq x y z
N MET A 1 -3.13 -55.82 -0.31
CA MET A 1 -2.74 -54.68 -1.17
C MET A 1 -2.87 -53.44 -0.33
N SER A 2 -1.75 -53.04 0.30
CA SER A 2 -1.66 -51.89 1.17
C SER A 2 -1.51 -50.63 0.32
N GLN A 3 -2.49 -49.74 0.39
CA GLN A 3 -2.43 -48.40 -0.17
C GLN A 3 -1.42 -47.58 0.65
N ILE A 4 -0.25 -47.33 0.08
CA ILE A 4 0.71 -46.38 0.61
C ILE A 4 0.15 -44.99 0.27
N GLN A 5 -0.43 -44.29 1.27
CA GLN A 5 -0.73 -42.89 1.15
C GLN A 5 0.60 -42.13 1.09
N GLU A 6 0.90 -41.63 -0.08
CA GLU A 6 2.00 -40.72 -0.36
C GLU A 6 1.69 -39.38 0.31
N GLU A 7 2.20 -39.18 1.50
CA GLU A 7 2.12 -37.92 2.25
C GLU A 7 2.93 -36.87 1.48
N SER A 8 2.22 -35.99 0.77
CA SER A 8 2.81 -34.85 0.06
C SER A 8 3.73 -34.07 1.02
N PRO A 9 5.00 -33.82 0.66
CA PRO A 9 5.92 -33.11 1.54
C PRO A 9 5.41 -31.69 1.77
N LYS A 10 5.01 -31.39 3.01
CA LYS A 10 4.77 -30.02 3.47
C LYS A 10 6.07 -29.24 3.23
N THR A 11 6.10 -28.45 2.16
CA THR A 11 7.24 -27.60 1.80
C THR A 11 7.52 -26.69 2.99
N ARG A 12 8.56 -26.97 3.75
CA ARG A 12 9.06 -26.06 4.80
C ARG A 12 9.47 -24.77 4.09
N VAL A 13 8.62 -23.76 4.17
CA VAL A 13 8.96 -22.42 3.68
C VAL A 13 10.22 -22.01 4.42
N SER A 14 11.33 -21.86 3.70
CA SER A 14 12.61 -21.52 4.32
C SER A 14 12.45 -20.15 5.01
N ALA A 15 12.81 -20.07 6.29
CA ALA A 15 12.76 -18.82 7.05
C ALA A 15 13.46 -17.66 6.32
N ARG A 16 14.55 -17.99 5.60
CA ARG A 16 15.27 -17.03 4.74
C ARG A 16 14.38 -16.45 3.65
N LYS A 17 13.52 -17.25 3.01
CA LYS A 17 12.60 -16.80 1.98
C LYS A 17 11.57 -15.83 2.56
N VAL A 18 10.98 -16.16 3.72
CA VAL A 18 10.01 -15.30 4.40
C VAL A 18 10.64 -13.96 4.78
N ILE A 19 11.84 -13.97 5.36
CA ILE A 19 12.55 -12.75 5.72
C ILE A 19 12.81 -11.88 4.50
N THR A 20 13.27 -12.46 3.39
CA THR A 20 13.52 -11.72 2.15
C THR A 20 12.24 -11.10 1.59
N GLU A 21 11.12 -11.86 1.57
CA GLU A 21 9.83 -11.35 1.10
C GLU A 21 9.35 -10.16 1.93
N TYR A 22 9.36 -10.26 3.26
CA TYR A 22 8.94 -9.15 4.13
C TYR A 22 9.90 -7.96 4.07
N SER A 23 11.20 -8.18 3.90
CA SER A 23 12.16 -7.09 3.69
C SER A 23 11.89 -6.32 2.39
N LEU A 24 11.58 -7.02 1.30
CA LEU A 24 11.22 -6.39 0.02
C LEU A 24 9.88 -5.66 0.10
N ILE A 25 8.88 -6.23 0.78
CA ILE A 25 7.60 -5.56 1.04
C ILE A 25 7.84 -4.28 1.84
N THR A 26 8.64 -4.34 2.90
CA THR A 26 8.96 -3.17 3.73
C THR A 26 9.65 -2.07 2.91
N LEU A 27 10.69 -2.44 2.15
CA LEU A 27 11.41 -1.49 1.30
C LEU A 27 10.48 -0.85 0.26
N GLY A 28 9.69 -1.65 -0.45
CA GLY A 28 8.73 -1.18 -1.45
C GLY A 28 7.68 -0.25 -0.84
N THR A 29 7.15 -0.61 0.33
CA THR A 29 6.16 0.20 1.04
C THR A 29 6.74 1.54 1.51
N LEU A 30 7.98 1.56 2.01
CA LEU A 30 8.63 2.80 2.43
C LEU A 30 8.99 3.69 1.24
N LEU A 31 9.42 3.12 0.10
CA LEU A 31 9.63 3.87 -1.14
C LEU A 31 8.34 4.52 -1.63
N LEU A 32 7.23 3.78 -1.62
CA LEU A 32 5.93 4.31 -1.98
C LEU A 32 5.51 5.44 -1.03
N ALA A 33 5.65 5.23 0.28
CA ALA A 33 5.32 6.25 1.28
C ALA A 33 6.15 7.52 1.09
N ALA A 34 7.45 7.39 0.81
CA ALA A 34 8.32 8.53 0.53
C ALA A 34 7.88 9.28 -0.73
N GLY A 35 7.57 8.59 -1.82
CA GLY A 35 7.07 9.20 -3.05
C GLY A 35 5.78 9.98 -2.85
N VAL A 36 4.85 9.42 -2.07
CA VAL A 36 3.57 10.07 -1.78
C VAL A 36 3.77 11.23 -0.80
N TYR A 37 4.48 11.02 0.29
CA TYR A 37 4.60 12.01 1.35
C TYR A 37 5.44 13.23 0.95
N PHE A 38 6.64 13.01 0.41
CA PHE A 38 7.58 14.09 0.13
C PHE A 38 7.29 14.84 -1.18
N PHE A 39 6.71 14.15 -2.17
CA PHE A 39 6.56 14.75 -3.49
C PHE A 39 5.11 14.96 -3.90
N LYS A 40 4.20 14.04 -3.53
CA LYS A 40 2.81 14.12 -3.97
C LYS A 40 1.98 15.07 -3.11
N PHE A 41 2.06 14.95 -1.79
CA PHE A 41 1.22 15.72 -0.86
C PHE A 41 1.55 17.22 -0.85
N PRO A 42 2.83 17.65 -0.74
CA PRO A 42 3.15 19.08 -0.72
C PRO A 42 2.78 19.82 -2.01
N ASN A 43 2.79 19.10 -3.14
CA ASN A 43 2.41 19.66 -4.44
C ASN A 43 0.92 19.53 -4.78
N ASN A 44 0.11 18.95 -3.90
CA ASN A 44 -1.31 18.64 -4.14
C ASN A 44 -1.55 17.79 -5.41
N PHE A 45 -0.62 16.87 -5.75
CA PHE A 45 -0.78 16.01 -6.92
C PHE A 45 -1.82 14.92 -6.67
N THR A 46 -2.99 15.05 -7.26
CA THR A 46 -4.08 14.08 -7.19
C THR A 46 -3.98 13.04 -8.30
N THR A 47 -2.97 12.20 -8.25
CA THR A 47 -2.73 11.17 -9.30
C THR A 47 -3.61 9.90 -9.13
N GLY A 48 -4.73 10.00 -8.43
CA GLY A 48 -5.66 8.89 -8.22
C GLY A 48 -5.33 8.02 -6.99
N GLY A 49 -6.10 6.94 -6.82
CA GLY A 49 -6.00 6.04 -5.69
C GLY A 49 -6.47 6.66 -4.37
N VAL A 50 -6.30 5.90 -3.28
CA VAL A 50 -6.67 6.34 -1.93
C VAL A 50 -5.90 7.58 -1.51
N SER A 51 -4.62 7.70 -1.87
CA SER A 51 -3.82 8.90 -1.55
C SER A 51 -4.35 10.17 -2.23
N GLY A 52 -4.86 10.05 -3.47
CA GLY A 52 -5.51 11.19 -4.15
C GLY A 52 -6.83 11.59 -3.50
N ILE A 53 -7.67 10.60 -3.18
CA ILE A 53 -8.93 10.84 -2.45
C ILE A 53 -8.65 11.45 -1.07
N SER A 54 -7.65 10.94 -0.36
CA SER A 54 -7.25 11.44 0.95
C SER A 54 -6.79 12.90 0.90
N LEU A 55 -6.09 13.29 -0.15
CA LEU A 55 -5.64 14.66 -0.35
C LEU A 55 -6.83 15.59 -0.57
N LEU A 56 -7.80 15.20 -1.42
CA LEU A 56 -9.02 15.98 -1.65
C LEU A 56 -9.87 16.12 -0.40
N LEU A 57 -10.11 15.02 0.32
CA LEU A 57 -10.90 15.02 1.56
C LEU A 57 -10.20 15.80 2.67
N GLY A 58 -8.90 15.69 2.81
CA GLY A 58 -8.10 16.46 3.77
C GLY A 58 -8.16 17.97 3.49
N GLY A 59 -8.29 18.37 2.22
CA GLY A 59 -8.51 19.78 1.85
C GLY A 59 -9.91 20.30 2.18
N ILE A 60 -10.92 19.43 2.22
CA ILE A 60 -12.32 19.80 2.54
C ILE A 60 -12.57 19.75 4.06
N ILE A 61 -11.93 18.83 4.76
CA ILE A 61 -12.13 18.60 6.20
C ILE A 61 -10.89 19.11 6.96
N PRO A 62 -10.89 20.37 7.44
CA PRO A 62 -9.68 20.99 8.00
C PRO A 62 -9.17 20.35 9.31
N VAL A 63 -9.97 19.47 9.92
CA VAL A 63 -9.61 18.78 11.18
C VAL A 63 -8.77 17.53 10.95
N VAL A 64 -8.75 16.98 9.71
CA VAL A 64 -8.10 15.71 9.39
C VAL A 64 -7.05 15.93 8.30
N THR A 65 -5.81 15.55 8.61
CA THR A 65 -4.72 15.65 7.65
C THR A 65 -4.82 14.60 6.54
N PRO A 66 -4.24 14.83 5.35
CA PRO A 66 -4.22 13.85 4.27
C PRO A 66 -3.64 12.50 4.68
N SER A 67 -2.58 12.47 5.50
CA SER A 67 -1.96 11.22 5.99
C SER A 67 -2.90 10.44 6.91
N THR A 68 -3.59 11.13 7.81
CA THR A 68 -4.60 10.53 8.69
C THR A 68 -5.79 10.00 7.86
N MET A 69 -6.18 10.71 6.81
CA MET A 69 -7.23 10.25 5.90
C MET A 69 -6.82 8.99 5.14
N VAL A 70 -5.55 8.88 4.69
CA VAL A 70 -5.00 7.63 4.12
C VAL A 70 -5.15 6.48 5.11
N LEU A 71 -4.81 6.70 6.39
CA LEU A 71 -4.95 5.66 7.42
C LEU A 71 -6.41 5.22 7.58
N ILE A 72 -7.33 6.15 7.72
CA ILE A 72 -8.77 5.86 7.89
C ILE A 72 -9.30 5.07 6.69
N LEU A 73 -9.04 5.54 5.47
CA LEU A 73 -9.51 4.89 4.25
C LEU A 73 -8.89 3.50 4.07
N ASN A 74 -7.60 3.35 4.34
CA ASN A 74 -6.94 2.04 4.25
C ASN A 74 -7.47 1.05 5.28
N VAL A 75 -7.70 1.46 6.53
CA VAL A 75 -8.30 0.59 7.54
C VAL A 75 -9.71 0.17 7.13
N LEU A 76 -10.52 1.11 6.62
CA LEU A 76 -11.85 0.80 6.11
C LEU A 76 -11.80 -0.19 4.95
N LEU A 77 -10.91 0.03 3.97
CA LEU A 77 -10.73 -0.87 2.84
C LEU A 77 -10.19 -2.25 3.26
N LEU A 78 -9.32 -2.31 4.28
CA LEU A 78 -8.87 -3.58 4.86
C LEU A 78 -10.05 -4.36 5.45
N ILE A 79 -10.92 -3.71 6.21
CA ILE A 79 -12.12 -4.34 6.79
C ILE A 79 -13.02 -4.86 5.66
N LEU A 80 -13.28 -4.05 4.64
CA LEU A 80 -14.05 -4.47 3.46
C LEU A 80 -13.36 -5.64 2.74
N GLY A 81 -12.05 -5.58 2.56
CA GLY A 81 -11.27 -6.67 1.97
C GLY A 81 -11.44 -7.99 2.73
N PHE A 82 -11.41 -7.96 4.06
CA PHE A 82 -11.66 -9.16 4.87
C PHE A 82 -13.09 -9.67 4.73
N ILE A 83 -14.08 -8.80 4.73
CA ILE A 83 -15.50 -9.18 4.59
C ILE A 83 -15.77 -9.81 3.22
N PHE A 84 -15.29 -9.18 2.15
CA PHE A 84 -15.65 -9.56 0.78
C PHE A 84 -14.69 -10.60 0.17
N VAL A 85 -13.39 -10.48 0.40
CA VAL A 85 -12.37 -11.41 -0.16
C VAL A 85 -12.14 -12.59 0.77
N GLY A 86 -12.26 -12.38 2.09
CA GLY A 86 -12.06 -13.41 3.11
C GLY A 86 -10.59 -13.70 3.39
N ASN A 87 -10.30 -14.92 3.89
CA ASN A 87 -8.94 -15.33 4.30
C ASN A 87 -7.90 -15.33 3.16
N SER A 88 -8.34 -15.26 1.91
CA SER A 88 -7.46 -15.13 0.74
C SER A 88 -6.79 -13.75 0.65
N PHE A 89 -7.23 -12.78 1.46
CA PHE A 89 -6.73 -11.40 1.46
C PHE A 89 -5.25 -11.25 1.87
N GLY A 90 -4.71 -12.24 2.54
CA GLY A 90 -3.27 -12.39 2.81
C GLY A 90 -2.69 -11.45 3.88
N ILE A 91 -1.97 -12.04 4.83
CA ILE A 91 -1.27 -11.34 5.93
C ILE A 91 -0.28 -10.28 5.39
N LYS A 92 0.33 -10.54 4.24
CA LYS A 92 1.28 -9.62 3.60
C LYS A 92 0.63 -8.29 3.20
N THR A 93 -0.61 -8.32 2.69
CA THR A 93 -1.38 -7.12 2.33
C THR A 93 -1.75 -6.30 3.56
N VAL A 94 -2.19 -6.97 4.65
CA VAL A 94 -2.46 -6.29 5.92
C VAL A 94 -1.21 -5.60 6.44
N TYR A 95 -0.10 -6.33 6.46
CA TYR A 95 1.19 -5.80 6.92
C TYR A 95 1.62 -4.57 6.10
N SER A 96 1.65 -4.67 4.77
CA SER A 96 2.10 -3.56 3.91
C SER A 96 1.15 -2.35 3.96
N SER A 97 -0.17 -2.57 4.03
CA SER A 97 -1.16 -1.50 4.12
C SER A 97 -1.08 -0.73 5.45
N LEU A 98 -0.94 -1.44 6.57
CA LEU A 98 -0.74 -0.82 7.87
C LEU A 98 0.62 -0.11 7.96
N LEU A 99 1.68 -0.71 7.41
CA LEU A 99 3.00 -0.11 7.34
C LEU A 99 2.99 1.18 6.51
N PHE A 100 2.34 1.16 5.33
CA PHE A 100 2.19 2.35 4.49
C PHE A 100 1.48 3.49 5.23
N SER A 101 0.30 3.20 5.77
CA SER A 101 -0.51 4.20 6.48
C SER A 101 0.18 4.70 7.74
N GLY A 102 0.83 3.81 8.50
CA GLY A 102 1.61 4.17 9.67
C GLY A 102 2.83 5.03 9.31
N ALA A 103 3.55 4.69 8.24
CA ALA A 103 4.67 5.47 7.74
C ALA A 103 4.24 6.89 7.35
N MET A 104 3.09 7.06 6.69
CA MET A 104 2.54 8.37 6.33
C MET A 104 2.28 9.24 7.56
N VAL A 105 1.63 8.69 8.59
CA VAL A 105 1.35 9.41 9.84
C VAL A 105 2.62 9.73 10.62
N LEU A 106 3.59 8.79 10.65
CA LEU A 106 4.88 9.01 11.30
C LEU A 106 5.70 10.08 10.59
N LEU A 107 5.77 10.05 9.26
CA LEU A 107 6.46 11.07 8.47
C LEU A 107 5.86 12.45 8.74
N GLU A 108 4.53 12.56 8.74
CA GLU A 108 3.85 13.82 9.04
C GLU A 108 4.18 14.37 10.44
N LYS A 109 4.30 13.47 11.43
CA LYS A 109 4.61 13.85 12.80
C LYS A 109 6.07 14.28 12.99
N PHE A 110 7.02 13.56 12.34
CA PHE A 110 8.45 13.77 12.56
C PHE A 110 9.10 14.71 11.52
N VAL A 111 8.55 14.78 10.34
CA VAL A 111 9.06 15.59 9.21
C VAL A 111 7.92 16.36 8.56
N PRO A 112 7.28 17.31 9.28
CA PRO A 112 6.15 18.04 8.71
C PRO A 112 6.59 18.84 7.48
N MET A 113 5.89 18.65 6.36
CA MET A 113 6.15 19.33 5.11
C MET A 113 5.13 20.45 4.89
N ALA A 114 5.59 21.71 4.95
CA ALA A 114 4.76 22.88 4.72
C ALA A 114 4.77 23.36 3.26
N ALA A 115 5.76 22.93 2.47
CA ALA A 115 5.94 23.34 1.07
C ALA A 115 6.63 22.20 0.28
N PRO A 116 6.57 22.23 -1.07
CA PRO A 116 7.35 21.35 -1.94
C PRO A 116 8.86 21.42 -1.65
N LEU A 117 9.58 20.33 -1.97
CA LEU A 117 11.04 20.26 -1.78
C LEU A 117 11.80 21.17 -2.75
N THR A 118 11.24 21.39 -3.94
CA THR A 118 11.87 22.20 -5.00
C THR A 118 10.85 23.11 -5.68
N ASP A 119 11.34 24.12 -6.39
CA ASP A 119 10.51 25.02 -7.20
C ASP A 119 10.21 24.45 -8.61
N GLN A 120 10.35 23.13 -8.78
CA GLN A 120 10.16 22.45 -10.06
C GLN A 120 9.05 21.38 -9.98
N PRO A 121 7.77 21.74 -10.09
CA PRO A 121 6.66 20.82 -9.90
C PRO A 121 6.68 19.60 -10.83
N PHE A 122 7.15 19.77 -12.08
CA PHE A 122 7.26 18.68 -13.04
C PHE A 122 8.31 17.62 -12.60
N LEU A 123 9.45 18.07 -12.08
CA LEU A 123 10.48 17.18 -11.56
C LEU A 123 9.97 16.40 -10.32
N GLU A 124 9.27 17.10 -9.43
CA GLU A 124 8.68 16.45 -8.25
C GLU A 124 7.58 15.47 -8.62
N LEU A 125 6.79 15.76 -9.65
CA LEU A 125 5.81 14.80 -10.18
C LEU A 125 6.50 13.53 -10.71
N LEU A 126 7.61 13.66 -11.44
CA LEU A 126 8.38 12.50 -11.90
C LEU A 126 8.89 11.66 -10.73
N TYR A 127 9.46 12.28 -9.70
CA TYR A 127 9.90 11.55 -8.48
C TYR A 127 8.74 10.90 -7.75
N ALA A 128 7.61 11.59 -7.60
CA ALA A 128 6.39 11.03 -7.01
C ALA A 128 5.94 9.76 -7.74
N MET A 129 5.92 9.80 -9.07
CA MET A 129 5.52 8.67 -9.90
C MET A 129 6.54 7.52 -9.88
N LEU A 130 7.83 7.82 -10.04
CA LEU A 130 8.90 6.82 -10.06
C LEU A 130 8.98 6.06 -8.73
N LEU A 131 9.05 6.77 -7.61
CA LEU A 131 9.12 6.15 -6.28
C LEU A 131 7.86 5.33 -5.98
N SER A 132 6.70 5.86 -6.35
CA SER A 132 5.44 5.14 -6.15
C SER A 132 5.36 3.89 -7.03
N ALA A 133 5.77 3.96 -8.29
CA ALA A 133 5.77 2.83 -9.20
C ALA A 133 6.76 1.74 -8.78
N LEU A 134 8.00 2.12 -8.43
CA LEU A 134 9.01 1.18 -7.93
C LEU A 134 8.57 0.53 -6.64
N GLY A 135 8.05 1.32 -5.69
CA GLY A 135 7.55 0.82 -4.42
C GLY A 135 6.40 -0.18 -4.60
N SER A 136 5.39 0.18 -5.38
CA SER A 136 4.25 -0.68 -5.70
C SER A 136 4.68 -1.96 -6.41
N SER A 137 5.59 -1.85 -7.39
CA SER A 137 6.10 -3.00 -8.14
C SER A 137 6.77 -4.04 -7.22
N LEU A 138 7.59 -3.60 -6.26
CA LEU A 138 8.21 -4.49 -5.27
C LEU A 138 7.16 -5.20 -4.42
N VAL A 139 6.15 -4.47 -3.95
CA VAL A 139 5.09 -5.03 -3.10
C VAL A 139 4.24 -6.03 -3.87
N PHE A 140 3.82 -5.70 -5.10
CA PHE A 140 3.02 -6.60 -5.95
C PHE A 140 3.79 -7.85 -6.36
N ASN A 141 5.08 -7.74 -6.65
CA ASN A 141 5.93 -8.90 -6.98
C ASN A 141 6.01 -9.90 -5.81
N MET A 142 5.83 -9.45 -4.58
CA MET A 142 5.77 -10.31 -3.39
C MET A 142 4.35 -10.83 -3.08
N GLY A 143 3.38 -10.57 -3.94
CA GLY A 143 1.99 -10.97 -3.77
C GLY A 143 1.28 -10.23 -2.63
N ALA A 144 1.68 -8.99 -2.38
CA ALA A 144 1.05 -8.10 -1.40
C ALA A 144 0.49 -6.85 -2.09
N SER A 145 -0.32 -6.07 -1.37
CA SER A 145 -0.79 -4.76 -1.80
C SER A 145 -0.63 -3.77 -0.64
N THR A 146 -0.33 -2.53 -0.95
CA THR A 146 -0.25 -1.45 0.05
C THR A 146 -1.62 -0.92 0.49
N GLY A 147 -2.68 -1.59 0.10
CA GLY A 147 -4.05 -1.12 0.33
C GLY A 147 -4.55 -0.27 -0.85
N GLY A 148 -5.46 0.62 -0.54
CA GLY A 148 -5.97 1.54 -1.56
C GLY A 148 -6.91 0.88 -2.55
N THR A 149 -6.94 1.42 -3.77
CA THR A 149 -7.80 0.95 -4.86
C THR A 149 -7.55 -0.49 -5.28
N ASP A 150 -6.38 -1.06 -4.94
CA ASP A 150 -6.05 -2.45 -5.25
C ASP A 150 -6.99 -3.41 -4.51
N ILE A 151 -7.37 -3.08 -3.27
CA ILE A 151 -8.35 -3.86 -2.51
C ILE A 151 -9.70 -3.83 -3.21
N THR A 152 -10.10 -2.67 -3.71
CA THR A 152 -11.34 -2.52 -4.49
C THR A 152 -11.29 -3.38 -5.77
N ALA A 153 -10.15 -3.38 -6.47
CA ALA A 153 -9.95 -4.22 -7.64
C ALA A 153 -10.01 -5.72 -7.30
N MET A 154 -9.43 -6.14 -6.18
CA MET A 154 -9.52 -7.52 -5.70
C MET A 154 -10.96 -7.93 -5.35
N ILE A 155 -11.73 -7.03 -4.73
CA ILE A 155 -13.15 -7.27 -4.44
C ILE A 155 -13.94 -7.41 -5.75
N LEU A 156 -13.77 -6.49 -6.69
CA LEU A 156 -14.43 -6.53 -7.99
C LEU A 156 -14.11 -7.81 -8.75
N ARG A 157 -12.83 -8.20 -8.83
CA ARG A 157 -12.39 -9.43 -9.47
C ARG A 157 -13.07 -10.69 -8.90
N LYS A 158 -13.34 -10.71 -7.59
CA LYS A 158 -14.01 -11.85 -6.95
C LYS A 158 -15.48 -11.98 -7.35
N TYR A 159 -16.14 -10.88 -7.64
CA TYR A 159 -17.59 -10.85 -7.95
C TYR A 159 -17.91 -10.64 -9.42
N THR A 160 -16.92 -10.35 -10.23
CA THR A 160 -17.04 -10.22 -11.69
C THR A 160 -16.03 -11.16 -12.33
N ASP A 161 -16.47 -11.98 -13.31
CA ASP A 161 -15.60 -12.86 -14.13
C ASP A 161 -14.76 -12.04 -15.13
N LEU A 162 -14.26 -10.90 -14.71
CA LEU A 162 -13.36 -10.06 -15.51
C LEU A 162 -11.93 -10.58 -15.30
N ASP A 163 -11.40 -11.30 -16.30
CA ASP A 163 -9.99 -11.65 -16.43
C ASP A 163 -9.12 -10.44 -16.86
#